data_175c132235e32009021ddf07169a097d
#
_entry.id   175c132235e32009021ddf07169a097d
#
_cell.length_a   1.000
_cell.length_b   1.000
_cell.length_c   1.000
_cell.angle_alpha   90.00
_cell.angle_beta   90.00
_cell.angle_gamma   90.00
#
_symmetry.space_group_name_H-M   'P 1'
#
loop_
_entity.id
_entity.type
_entity.pdbx_description
1 polymer ?
#
loop_
_entity_poly.entity_id
_entity_poly.type
_entity_poly.pdbx_seq_one_letter_code
_entity_poly.pdbx_strand_id
1 'polypeptide(L)'
;MKIATFNIQNLFHRHIDMIELEYEIKSEIWKEEFESLFSKTQKNSLDYNRMRELANLLGFHQATHTSYLSMRNIEGNLHVKSDMQVMETQASYLTNWNGWTRLKSAPINKKSIINKAKVILEIDPDIVLLQQVENRESLIQFHELFFEKNSESAYSEIMHLQGNDGLGLGMGILLKKGYHIKSVKSFSNEKDAKGRLLFNTDFQKYKIKTPQNKTLHLLCCQLAGENEPDSLRRQQANKIAEIYNDLQSKGAENIIIAGTLNAPSYAASISTILDTGVMDIVKHDSFHTVLDSGNDSRYFRMGAYRMGVNIKQKDYLLVSPSLFHKVEDSGLNRKAMWPLKKPEWETYDTVENEKDAASDHPLLWAEFKLEDSIRFYKKCA
;
A
#
# COMPACT_ATOMS: atom_id res chain seq x y z
N MET A 1 -13.40 5.79 -16.51
CA MET A 1 -12.20 5.86 -15.66
C MET A 1 -12.46 5.03 -14.42
N LYS A 2 -11.61 4.03 -14.19
CA LYS A 2 -11.75 3.16 -13.01
C LYS A 2 -10.60 3.40 -12.04
N ILE A 3 -10.92 3.64 -10.77
CA ILE A 3 -9.93 3.90 -9.70
C ILE A 3 -10.12 2.89 -8.59
N ALA A 4 -9.00 2.42 -8.04
CA ALA A 4 -8.99 1.54 -6.90
C ALA A 4 -8.05 2.04 -5.80
N THR A 5 -8.37 1.70 -4.55
CA THR A 5 -7.49 1.83 -3.38
C THR A 5 -7.36 0.50 -2.67
N PHE A 6 -6.14 0.16 -2.27
CA PHE A 6 -5.85 -1.11 -1.63
C PHE A 6 -4.70 -0.97 -0.63
N ASN A 7 -4.98 -1.21 0.63
CA ASN A 7 -3.94 -1.39 1.63
C ASN A 7 -3.35 -2.80 1.45
N ILE A 8 -2.18 -2.87 0.82
CA ILE A 8 -1.63 -4.12 0.32
C ILE A 8 -0.83 -4.89 1.38
N GLN A 9 -0.56 -4.27 2.53
CA GLN A 9 0.19 -4.86 3.65
C GLN A 9 1.51 -5.49 3.20
N ASN A 10 2.38 -4.68 2.58
CA ASN A 10 3.63 -5.04 1.92
C ASN A 10 3.46 -5.87 0.63
N LEU A 11 4.46 -5.84 -0.23
CA LEU A 11 4.47 -6.59 -1.49
C LEU A 11 5.21 -7.92 -1.35
N PHE A 12 6.45 -7.90 -0.88
CA PHE A 12 7.33 -9.06 -0.82
C PHE A 12 7.83 -9.39 0.59
N HIS A 13 8.02 -8.37 1.43
CA HIS A 13 8.54 -8.52 2.78
C HIS A 13 7.72 -7.75 3.79
N ARG A 14 7.51 -8.33 4.95
CA ARG A 14 6.81 -7.71 6.08
C ARG A 14 7.78 -7.50 7.23
N HIS A 15 7.70 -6.34 7.90
CA HIS A 15 8.54 -6.07 9.07
C HIS A 15 8.27 -7.12 10.16
N ILE A 16 9.35 -7.53 10.85
CA ILE A 16 9.27 -8.64 11.81
C ILE A 16 8.29 -8.36 12.96
N ASP A 17 8.20 -7.10 13.37
CA ASP A 17 7.26 -6.70 14.44
C ASP A 17 5.78 -6.77 14.04
N MET A 18 5.48 -6.97 12.74
CA MET A 18 4.14 -7.16 12.19
C MET A 18 3.79 -8.64 11.97
N ILE A 19 4.71 -9.55 12.30
CA ILE A 19 4.53 -11.00 12.12
C ILE A 19 4.25 -11.61 13.48
N GLU A 20 3.11 -12.23 13.64
CA GLU A 20 2.85 -13.08 14.82
C GLU A 20 3.78 -14.29 14.81
N LEU A 21 4.41 -14.56 15.94
CA LEU A 21 5.63 -15.36 16.13
C LEU A 21 5.56 -16.88 15.85
N GLU A 22 4.66 -17.37 15.02
CA GLU A 22 4.56 -18.81 14.73
C GLU A 22 5.35 -19.29 13.51
N TYR A 23 6.34 -18.53 13.00
CA TYR A 23 7.06 -18.89 11.78
C TYR A 23 8.50 -19.35 12.04
N GLU A 24 8.81 -20.57 11.62
CA GLU A 24 10.18 -20.95 11.21
C GLU A 24 10.55 -20.13 9.96
N ILE A 25 11.14 -19.00 10.17
CA ILE A 25 11.56 -18.11 9.10
C ILE A 25 12.86 -18.68 8.53
N LYS A 26 12.85 -19.21 7.29
CA LYS A 26 14.07 -19.67 6.60
C LYS A 26 15.21 -18.65 6.65
N SER A 27 14.88 -17.37 6.62
CA SER A 27 15.84 -16.27 6.76
C SER A 27 16.48 -16.17 8.15
N GLU A 28 15.82 -16.63 9.21
CA GLU A 28 16.45 -16.74 10.55
C GLU A 28 17.48 -17.86 10.54
N ILE A 29 17.16 -19.01 9.94
CA ILE A 29 18.11 -20.13 9.77
C ILE A 29 19.32 -19.67 8.94
N TRP A 30 19.09 -18.95 7.85
CA TRP A 30 20.20 -18.42 7.02
C TRP A 30 21.06 -17.39 7.79
N LYS A 31 20.43 -16.55 8.61
CA LYS A 31 21.13 -15.60 9.47
C LYS A 31 22.01 -16.32 10.48
N GLU A 32 21.46 -17.28 11.19
CA GLU A 32 22.18 -18.08 12.20
C GLU A 32 23.35 -18.84 11.55
N GLU A 33 23.12 -19.45 10.39
CA GLU A 33 24.15 -20.14 9.63
C GLU A 33 25.27 -19.17 9.20
N PHE A 34 24.88 -17.98 8.68
CA PHE A 34 25.84 -16.94 8.29
C PHE A 34 26.69 -16.48 9.48
N GLU A 35 26.08 -16.19 10.63
CA GLU A 35 26.77 -15.76 11.84
C GLU A 35 27.70 -16.88 12.38
N SER A 36 27.23 -18.13 12.33
CA SER A 36 28.05 -19.29 12.72
C SER A 36 29.29 -19.44 11.83
N LEU A 37 29.10 -19.35 10.52
CA LEU A 37 30.23 -19.40 9.57
C LEU A 37 31.18 -18.20 9.75
N PHE A 38 30.63 -17.03 10.00
CA PHE A 38 31.38 -15.80 10.17
C PHE A 38 32.26 -15.86 11.42
N SER A 39 31.76 -16.43 12.51
CA SER A 39 32.49 -16.54 13.79
C SER A 39 33.60 -17.61 13.81
N LYS A 40 33.66 -18.50 12.78
CA LYS A 40 34.74 -19.48 12.69
C LYS A 40 36.13 -18.79 12.59
N THR A 41 37.04 -19.18 13.42
CA THR A 41 38.42 -18.68 13.42
C THR A 41 39.24 -19.15 12.20
N GLN A 42 38.93 -20.34 11.70
CA GLN A 42 39.53 -20.88 10.47
C GLN A 42 38.39 -21.29 9.53
N LYS A 43 38.40 -20.71 8.31
CA LYS A 43 37.43 -20.96 7.26
C LYS A 43 38.10 -21.66 6.08
N ASN A 44 37.44 -22.64 5.53
CA ASN A 44 37.86 -23.29 4.28
C ASN A 44 37.11 -22.72 3.07
N SER A 45 37.44 -23.18 1.86
CA SER A 45 36.81 -22.71 0.63
C SER A 45 35.27 -22.95 0.56
N LEU A 46 34.80 -24.02 1.17
CA LEU A 46 33.36 -24.33 1.22
C LEU A 46 32.61 -23.34 2.14
N ASP A 47 33.23 -22.99 3.28
CA ASP A 47 32.65 -21.98 4.18
C ASP A 47 32.51 -20.63 3.47
N TYR A 48 33.55 -20.20 2.73
CA TYR A 48 33.47 -18.93 1.98
C TYR A 48 32.43 -18.94 0.87
N ASN A 49 32.30 -20.08 0.14
CA ASN A 49 31.29 -20.21 -0.88
C ASN A 49 29.88 -20.14 -0.27
N ARG A 50 29.65 -20.84 0.84
CA ARG A 50 28.38 -20.83 1.53
C ARG A 50 28.05 -19.45 2.11
N MET A 51 29.03 -18.74 2.65
CA MET A 51 28.85 -17.35 3.11
C MET A 51 28.45 -16.42 1.97
N ARG A 52 29.00 -16.56 0.76
CA ARG A 52 28.57 -15.77 -0.40
C ARG A 52 27.14 -16.08 -0.81
N GLU A 53 26.78 -17.36 -0.84
CA GLU A 53 25.42 -17.79 -1.14
C GLU A 53 24.44 -17.21 -0.12
N LEU A 54 24.74 -17.35 1.17
CA LEU A 54 23.92 -16.78 2.25
C LEU A 54 23.85 -15.25 2.16
N ALA A 55 24.94 -14.57 1.82
CA ALA A 55 24.94 -13.13 1.61
C ALA A 55 24.00 -12.70 0.49
N ASN A 56 23.92 -13.47 -0.61
CA ASN A 56 22.94 -13.26 -1.67
C ASN A 56 21.49 -13.50 -1.18
N LEU A 57 21.25 -14.64 -0.51
CA LEU A 57 19.94 -15.00 0.02
C LEU A 57 19.42 -13.99 1.06
N LEU A 58 20.32 -13.38 1.83
CA LEU A 58 20.03 -12.36 2.84
C LEU A 58 19.97 -10.92 2.27
N GLY A 59 20.16 -10.76 0.95
CA GLY A 59 20.00 -9.48 0.27
C GLY A 59 21.17 -8.50 0.41
N PHE A 60 22.36 -8.93 0.81
CA PHE A 60 23.52 -8.04 0.99
C PHE A 60 24.05 -7.41 -0.30
N HIS A 61 23.76 -8.00 -1.46
CA HIS A 61 24.21 -7.52 -2.77
C HIS A 61 23.33 -6.44 -3.39
N GLN A 62 22.18 -6.16 -2.81
CA GLN A 62 21.26 -5.18 -3.36
C GLN A 62 21.63 -3.79 -2.84
N ALA A 63 22.44 -3.06 -3.59
CA ALA A 63 22.94 -1.73 -3.23
C ALA A 63 21.84 -0.66 -3.10
N THR A 64 20.65 -0.92 -3.58
CA THR A 64 19.54 0.04 -3.69
C THR A 64 18.37 -0.26 -2.75
N HIS A 65 18.39 -1.38 -2.02
CA HIS A 65 17.27 -1.82 -1.18
C HIS A 65 17.58 -1.67 0.30
N THR A 66 16.57 -1.33 1.06
CA THR A 66 16.59 -1.57 2.51
C THR A 66 16.86 -3.04 2.72
N SER A 67 18.07 -3.38 3.16
CA SER A 67 18.40 -4.77 3.44
C SER A 67 17.40 -5.34 4.44
N TYR A 68 16.98 -6.59 4.24
CA TYR A 68 16.13 -7.31 5.18
C TYR A 68 16.78 -7.48 6.55
N LEU A 69 18.07 -7.19 6.63
CA LEU A 69 18.89 -7.27 7.81
C LEU A 69 19.44 -5.91 8.21
N SER A 70 19.48 -5.67 9.49
CA SER A 70 20.29 -4.63 10.08
C SER A 70 21.63 -5.24 10.50
N MET A 71 22.72 -4.75 9.92
CA MET A 71 24.06 -5.10 10.37
C MET A 71 24.50 -4.13 11.45
N ARG A 72 24.99 -4.68 12.56
CA ARG A 72 25.60 -3.94 13.66
C ARG A 72 27.06 -4.36 13.73
N ASN A 73 27.98 -3.43 13.72
CA ASN A 73 29.36 -3.71 13.89
C ASN A 73 29.88 -3.10 15.20
N ILE A 74 30.79 -3.83 15.83
CA ILE A 74 31.65 -3.34 16.91
C ILE A 74 32.89 -2.71 16.25
N GLU A 75 33.40 -3.35 15.20
CA GLU A 75 34.60 -2.95 14.50
C GLU A 75 34.60 -3.43 13.05
N GLY A 76 35.30 -2.69 12.18
CA GLY A 76 35.60 -3.10 10.81
C GLY A 76 34.49 -2.94 9.79
N ASN A 77 34.72 -3.44 8.59
CA ASN A 77 33.82 -3.37 7.43
C ASN A 77 33.56 -4.76 6.85
N LEU A 78 32.26 -5.03 6.56
CA LEU A 78 31.85 -6.23 5.84
C LEU A 78 31.89 -6.01 4.32
N HIS A 79 31.85 -4.74 3.88
CA HIS A 79 31.79 -4.36 2.47
C HIS A 79 33.09 -3.65 2.08
N VAL A 80 33.63 -3.99 0.93
CA VAL A 80 34.69 -3.21 0.28
C VAL A 80 34.05 -2.25 -0.68
N LYS A 81 34.22 -0.94 -0.48
CA LYS A 81 33.84 0.07 -1.45
C LYS A 81 34.88 0.03 -2.59
N SER A 82 34.44 -0.36 -3.77
CA SER A 82 35.18 -0.10 -5.00
C SER A 82 34.90 1.34 -5.46
N ASP A 83 35.91 2.06 -5.91
CA ASP A 83 35.78 3.42 -6.46
C ASP A 83 34.90 3.49 -7.72
N MET A 84 34.42 2.35 -8.22
CA MET A 84 33.57 2.22 -9.40
C MET A 84 32.15 1.71 -9.10
N GLN A 85 31.49 2.22 -8.10
CA GLN A 85 30.03 2.07 -7.88
C GLN A 85 29.48 0.66 -7.60
N VAL A 86 30.27 -0.39 -7.53
CA VAL A 86 29.79 -1.72 -7.15
C VAL A 86 30.25 -2.00 -5.73
N MET A 87 29.32 -2.04 -4.79
CA MET A 87 29.59 -2.57 -3.46
C MET A 87 29.59 -4.10 -3.56
N GLU A 88 30.77 -4.69 -3.66
CA GLU A 88 30.90 -6.14 -3.45
C GLU A 88 30.81 -6.45 -1.96
N THR A 89 29.84 -7.27 -1.61
CA THR A 89 29.80 -7.87 -0.28
C THR A 89 30.86 -8.95 -0.22
N GLN A 90 31.92 -8.69 0.49
CA GLN A 90 32.97 -9.72 0.69
C GLN A 90 32.72 -10.45 2.00
N ALA A 91 31.88 -11.46 1.99
CA ALA A 91 31.87 -12.51 3.01
C ALA A 91 33.09 -13.43 2.84
N SER A 92 34.26 -12.85 2.69
CA SER A 92 35.52 -13.53 2.41
C SER A 92 36.57 -13.20 3.46
N TYR A 93 37.76 -13.83 3.38
CA TYR A 93 38.90 -13.57 4.27
C TYR A 93 39.38 -12.11 4.27
N LEU A 94 38.91 -11.28 3.34
CA LEU A 94 39.25 -9.85 3.26
C LEU A 94 38.36 -8.97 4.14
N THR A 95 37.28 -9.52 4.75
CA THR A 95 36.50 -8.73 5.68
C THR A 95 37.16 -8.67 7.04
N ASN A 96 37.19 -7.49 7.61
CA ASN A 96 37.63 -7.24 8.99
C ASN A 96 36.42 -6.92 9.91
N TRP A 97 35.21 -7.24 9.48
CA TRP A 97 33.98 -6.95 10.23
C TRP A 97 33.87 -7.88 11.46
N ASN A 98 33.63 -7.26 12.61
CA ASN A 98 33.25 -7.93 13.84
C ASN A 98 31.96 -7.33 14.34
N GLY A 99 30.88 -8.12 14.32
CA GLY A 99 29.56 -7.65 14.64
C GLY A 99 28.49 -8.75 14.63
N TRP A 100 27.24 -8.36 14.53
CA TRP A 100 26.10 -9.26 14.44
C TRP A 100 25.03 -8.73 13.49
N THR A 101 24.11 -9.60 13.07
CA THR A 101 23.00 -9.28 12.20
C THR A 101 21.66 -9.42 12.94
N ARG A 102 20.69 -8.59 12.57
CA ARG A 102 19.30 -8.69 13.05
C ARG A 102 18.37 -8.62 11.87
N LEU A 103 17.43 -9.56 11.74
CA LEU A 103 16.37 -9.49 10.77
C LEU A 103 15.44 -8.29 11.06
N LYS A 104 15.10 -7.55 10.01
CA LYS A 104 14.10 -6.47 10.06
C LYS A 104 12.78 -6.91 9.47
N SER A 105 12.82 -7.81 8.51
CA SER A 105 11.63 -8.26 7.78
C SER A 105 11.77 -9.71 7.37
N ALA A 106 10.65 -10.35 7.11
CA ALA A 106 10.59 -11.71 6.58
C ALA A 106 9.79 -11.75 5.27
N PRO A 107 10.11 -12.70 4.37
CA PRO A 107 9.42 -12.83 3.10
C PRO A 107 7.95 -13.20 3.31
N ILE A 108 7.08 -12.59 2.48
CA ILE A 108 5.66 -12.92 2.41
C ILE A 108 5.47 -14.20 1.60
N ASN A 109 4.46 -15.00 1.96
CA ASN A 109 4.09 -16.20 1.22
C ASN A 109 3.87 -15.87 -0.28
N LYS A 110 4.43 -16.69 -1.16
CA LYS A 110 4.32 -16.52 -2.62
C LYS A 110 2.85 -16.49 -3.09
N LYS A 111 1.97 -17.33 -2.51
CA LYS A 111 0.54 -17.31 -2.83
C LYS A 111 -0.10 -15.97 -2.46
N SER A 112 0.27 -15.39 -1.31
CA SER A 112 -0.20 -14.06 -0.92
C SER A 112 0.19 -12.99 -1.95
N ILE A 113 1.43 -13.00 -2.44
CA ILE A 113 1.91 -12.07 -3.47
C ILE A 113 1.10 -12.22 -4.77
N ILE A 114 0.87 -13.46 -5.22
CA ILE A 114 0.04 -13.76 -6.39
C ILE A 114 -1.39 -13.26 -6.19
N ASN A 115 -1.96 -13.47 -5.02
CA ASN A 115 -3.32 -13.06 -4.70
C ASN A 115 -3.48 -11.53 -4.66
N LYS A 116 -2.43 -10.77 -4.26
CA LYS A 116 -2.41 -9.30 -4.38
C LYS A 116 -2.55 -8.84 -5.82
N ALA A 117 -1.78 -9.44 -6.71
CA ALA A 117 -1.87 -9.15 -8.14
C ALA A 117 -3.23 -9.55 -8.73
N LYS A 118 -3.75 -10.73 -8.36
CA LYS A 118 -5.03 -11.25 -8.84
C LYS A 118 -6.21 -10.35 -8.51
N VAL A 119 -6.23 -9.78 -7.30
CA VAL A 119 -7.26 -8.80 -6.88
C VAL A 119 -7.24 -7.57 -7.78
N ILE A 120 -6.05 -7.02 -8.07
CA ILE A 120 -5.91 -5.83 -8.91
C ILE A 120 -6.27 -6.15 -10.36
N LEU A 121 -5.80 -7.30 -10.90
CA LEU A 121 -6.07 -7.72 -12.27
C LEU A 121 -7.55 -7.99 -12.52
N GLU A 122 -8.28 -8.55 -11.56
CA GLU A 122 -9.73 -8.81 -11.71
C GLU A 122 -10.52 -7.52 -11.84
N ILE A 123 -10.14 -6.47 -11.15
CA ILE A 123 -10.80 -5.17 -11.21
C ILE A 123 -10.28 -4.35 -12.40
N ASP A 124 -9.02 -4.54 -12.75
CA ASP A 124 -8.31 -3.87 -13.85
C ASP A 124 -8.46 -2.33 -13.86
N PRO A 125 -8.16 -1.63 -12.75
CA PRO A 125 -8.36 -0.20 -12.64
C PRO A 125 -7.34 0.58 -13.48
N ASP A 126 -7.74 1.79 -13.93
CA ASP A 126 -6.86 2.73 -14.62
C ASP A 126 -5.85 3.38 -13.67
N ILE A 127 -6.26 3.58 -12.43
CA ILE A 127 -5.45 4.16 -11.36
C ILE A 127 -5.59 3.30 -10.10
N VAL A 128 -4.45 2.89 -9.54
CA VAL A 128 -4.39 2.15 -8.27
C VAL A 128 -3.61 2.95 -7.25
N LEU A 129 -4.22 3.15 -6.08
CA LEU A 129 -3.59 3.73 -4.90
C LEU A 129 -3.29 2.61 -3.91
N LEU A 130 -2.02 2.44 -3.55
CA LEU A 130 -1.55 1.40 -2.66
C LEU A 130 -1.02 1.99 -1.36
N GLN A 131 -1.47 1.47 -0.22
CA GLN A 131 -0.94 1.78 1.09
C GLN A 131 -0.07 0.63 1.60
N GLN A 132 0.89 0.93 2.46
CA GLN A 132 1.83 -0.02 3.06
C GLN A 132 2.70 -0.76 2.03
N VAL A 133 3.29 -0.01 1.13
CA VAL A 133 4.29 -0.51 0.17
C VAL A 133 5.69 -0.30 0.77
N GLU A 134 6.51 -1.33 0.78
CA GLU A 134 7.83 -1.27 1.44
C GLU A 134 8.83 -0.33 0.75
N ASN A 135 8.84 -0.25 -0.56
CA ASN A 135 9.71 0.66 -1.31
C ASN A 135 9.32 0.72 -2.80
N ARG A 136 10.00 1.61 -3.53
CA ARG A 136 9.76 1.82 -4.97
C ARG A 136 10.16 0.61 -5.81
N GLU A 137 11.25 -0.03 -5.48
CA GLU A 137 11.82 -1.18 -6.21
C GLU A 137 10.87 -2.38 -6.12
N SER A 138 10.34 -2.65 -4.94
CA SER A 138 9.30 -3.68 -4.76
C SER A 138 8.06 -3.39 -5.61
N LEU A 139 7.63 -2.12 -5.69
CA LEU A 139 6.49 -1.75 -6.51
C LEU A 139 6.76 -1.95 -8.01
N ILE A 140 7.95 -1.60 -8.48
CA ILE A 140 8.38 -1.85 -9.86
C ILE A 140 8.45 -3.35 -10.14
N GLN A 141 9.12 -4.12 -9.28
CA GLN A 141 9.23 -5.57 -9.43
C GLN A 141 7.85 -6.25 -9.45
N PHE A 142 6.94 -5.80 -8.60
CA PHE A 142 5.56 -6.30 -8.58
C PHE A 142 4.85 -6.01 -9.90
N HIS A 143 5.02 -4.81 -10.46
CA HIS A 143 4.50 -4.45 -11.77
C HIS A 143 5.09 -5.33 -12.90
N GLU A 144 6.41 -5.49 -12.96
CA GLU A 144 7.10 -6.30 -13.96
C GLU A 144 6.67 -7.78 -13.93
N LEU A 145 6.48 -8.31 -12.74
CA LEU A 145 6.09 -9.72 -12.58
C LEU A 145 4.66 -10.02 -13.03
N PHE A 146 3.73 -9.09 -12.81
CA PHE A 146 2.30 -9.40 -12.90
C PHE A 146 1.53 -8.58 -13.95
N PHE A 147 2.00 -7.38 -14.33
CA PHE A 147 1.24 -6.47 -15.20
C PHE A 147 1.93 -6.18 -16.52
N GLU A 148 3.25 -6.11 -16.58
CA GLU A 148 3.98 -5.66 -17.77
C GLU A 148 3.73 -6.54 -19.00
N LYS A 149 3.57 -7.85 -18.81
CA LYS A 149 3.34 -8.81 -19.91
C LYS A 149 1.96 -8.68 -20.56
N ASN A 150 1.02 -8.03 -19.89
CA ASN A 150 -0.31 -7.78 -20.39
C ASN A 150 -0.41 -6.29 -20.75
N SER A 151 -0.27 -5.96 -22.04
CA SER A 151 -0.26 -4.58 -22.53
C SER A 151 -1.51 -3.77 -22.17
N GLU A 152 -2.64 -4.42 -21.93
CA GLU A 152 -3.91 -3.76 -21.56
C GLU A 152 -3.94 -3.41 -20.07
N SER A 153 -3.34 -4.26 -19.23
CA SER A 153 -3.29 -4.06 -17.78
C SER A 153 -1.98 -3.42 -17.29
N ALA A 154 -1.02 -3.15 -18.19
CA ALA A 154 0.24 -2.54 -17.83
C ALA A 154 0.08 -1.07 -17.41
N TYR A 155 0.79 -0.70 -16.36
CA TYR A 155 0.83 0.68 -15.87
C TYR A 155 2.05 1.40 -16.44
N SER A 156 1.85 2.61 -16.95
CA SER A 156 2.88 3.41 -17.61
C SER A 156 3.57 4.40 -16.69
N GLU A 157 2.90 4.81 -15.62
CA GLU A 157 3.50 5.65 -14.57
C GLU A 157 3.40 4.94 -13.23
N ILE A 158 4.55 4.81 -12.56
CA ILE A 158 4.70 4.15 -11.26
C ILE A 158 5.43 5.11 -10.34
N MET A 159 4.81 5.46 -9.22
CA MET A 159 5.42 6.32 -8.21
C MET A 159 5.23 5.72 -6.83
N HIS A 160 6.25 5.82 -6.01
CA HIS A 160 6.23 5.50 -4.59
C HIS A 160 6.88 6.66 -3.83
N LEU A 161 6.26 7.07 -2.75
CA LEU A 161 6.84 8.03 -1.81
C LEU A 161 6.91 7.40 -0.43
N GLN A 162 8.11 7.45 0.13
CA GLN A 162 8.38 7.00 1.49
C GLN A 162 7.71 7.93 2.50
N GLY A 163 7.04 7.36 3.48
CA GLY A 163 6.46 8.10 4.60
C GLY A 163 7.37 8.14 5.83
N ASN A 164 6.80 8.58 6.95
CA ASN A 164 7.46 8.65 8.26
C ASN A 164 7.28 7.37 9.09
N ASP A 165 6.74 6.33 8.48
CA ASP A 165 6.53 5.05 9.12
C ASP A 165 7.85 4.48 9.62
N GLY A 166 7.92 4.16 10.91
CA GLY A 166 9.10 3.56 11.54
C GLY A 166 9.45 2.17 11.02
N LEU A 167 8.52 1.53 10.29
CA LEU A 167 8.68 0.23 9.65
C LEU A 167 9.18 0.35 8.20
N GLY A 168 9.31 1.58 7.70
CA GLY A 168 9.79 1.86 6.36
C GLY A 168 8.74 1.74 5.26
N LEU A 169 7.46 1.83 5.61
CA LEU A 169 6.36 1.74 4.66
C LEU A 169 6.01 3.09 4.05
N GLY A 170 5.56 3.06 2.80
CA GLY A 170 5.10 4.23 2.08
C GLY A 170 3.81 3.96 1.31
N MET A 171 3.49 4.89 0.42
CA MET A 171 2.33 4.77 -0.47
C MET A 171 2.78 4.78 -1.93
N GLY A 172 2.13 3.94 -2.73
CA GLY A 172 2.37 3.81 -4.15
C GLY A 172 1.15 4.20 -4.99
N ILE A 173 1.42 4.64 -6.21
CA ILE A 173 0.40 4.87 -7.22
C ILE A 173 0.84 4.29 -8.56
N LEU A 174 -0.08 3.63 -9.23
CA LEU A 174 0.08 3.05 -10.56
C LEU A 174 -0.97 3.68 -11.49
N LEU A 175 -0.55 4.14 -12.67
CA LEU A 175 -1.43 4.74 -13.67
C LEU A 175 -1.25 4.06 -15.02
N LYS A 176 -2.37 3.70 -15.68
CA LYS A 176 -2.36 3.22 -17.05
C LYS A 176 -2.01 4.33 -18.06
N LYS A 177 -1.68 3.93 -19.27
CA LYS A 177 -1.34 4.83 -20.37
C LYS A 177 -2.43 5.88 -20.62
N GLY A 178 -2.00 7.14 -20.76
CA GLY A 178 -2.88 8.28 -20.97
C GLY A 178 -3.25 9.04 -19.70
N TYR A 179 -3.04 8.48 -18.53
CA TYR A 179 -3.12 9.19 -17.26
C TYR A 179 -1.73 9.71 -16.88
N HIS A 180 -1.62 10.98 -16.45
CA HIS A 180 -0.34 11.61 -16.16
C HIS A 180 -0.34 12.36 -14.85
N ILE A 181 0.65 12.09 -14.00
CA ILE A 181 0.89 12.85 -12.77
C ILE A 181 1.47 14.21 -13.16
N LYS A 182 0.72 15.30 -12.95
CA LYS A 182 1.18 16.66 -13.19
C LYS A 182 1.90 17.27 -12.00
N SER A 183 1.49 16.90 -10.80
CA SER A 183 2.20 17.25 -9.57
C SER A 183 1.83 16.30 -8.45
N VAL A 184 2.76 16.15 -7.52
CA VAL A 184 2.57 15.46 -6.27
C VAL A 184 3.07 16.35 -5.13
N LYS A 185 2.38 16.32 -4.01
CA LYS A 185 2.84 16.91 -2.75
C LYS A 185 2.67 15.89 -1.64
N SER A 186 3.78 15.54 -0.99
CA SER A 186 3.81 14.80 0.27
C SER A 186 3.66 15.76 1.45
N PHE A 187 2.99 15.32 2.49
CA PHE A 187 2.82 16.03 3.75
C PHE A 187 3.57 15.34 4.91
N SER A 188 4.58 14.52 4.57
CA SER A 188 5.41 13.83 5.56
C SER A 188 6.08 14.81 6.55
N ASN A 189 6.39 16.04 6.12
CA ASN A 189 7.00 17.08 6.96
C ASN A 189 5.99 18.02 7.63
N GLU A 190 4.68 17.77 7.48
CA GLU A 190 3.66 18.58 8.15
C GLU A 190 3.73 18.38 9.65
N LYS A 191 3.61 19.47 10.41
CA LYS A 191 3.77 19.45 11.86
C LYS A 191 2.48 19.88 12.57
N ASP A 192 2.24 19.31 13.74
CA ASP A 192 1.20 19.73 14.65
C ASP A 192 1.58 21.06 15.37
N ALA A 193 0.66 21.59 16.14
CA ALA A 193 0.87 22.84 16.91
C ALA A 193 2.03 22.75 17.94
N LYS A 194 2.49 21.55 18.26
CA LYS A 194 3.62 21.29 19.17
C LYS A 194 4.94 21.04 18.42
N GLY A 195 4.94 21.17 17.09
CA GLY A 195 6.13 20.96 16.25
C GLY A 195 6.46 19.49 15.96
N ARG A 196 5.61 18.53 16.31
CA ARG A 196 5.79 17.11 16.02
C ARG A 196 5.22 16.79 14.63
N LEU A 197 5.77 15.79 13.95
CA LEU A 197 5.23 15.32 12.68
C LEU A 197 3.76 14.90 12.84
N LEU A 198 2.91 15.45 11.98
CA LEU A 198 1.47 15.21 12.02
C LEU A 198 1.11 13.84 11.45
N PHE A 199 1.77 13.42 10.36
CA PHE A 199 1.53 12.13 9.74
C PHE A 199 2.64 11.17 10.12
N ASN A 200 2.29 10.10 10.80
CA ASN A 200 3.20 8.99 11.15
C ASN A 200 3.49 8.07 9.95
N THR A 201 2.67 8.12 8.91
CA THR A 201 2.94 7.55 7.59
C THR A 201 3.21 8.68 6.61
N ASP A 202 2.26 9.00 5.75
CA ASP A 202 2.24 10.18 4.89
C ASP A 202 0.79 10.50 4.52
N PHE A 203 0.60 11.70 3.99
CA PHE A 203 -0.58 12.11 3.25
C PHE A 203 -0.09 12.72 1.93
N GLN A 204 -0.64 12.28 0.81
CA GLN A 204 -0.15 12.62 -0.51
C GLN A 204 -1.28 13.23 -1.35
N LYS A 205 -1.01 14.38 -1.94
CA LYS A 205 -1.92 15.04 -2.88
C LYS A 205 -1.36 14.96 -4.30
N TYR A 206 -2.08 14.29 -5.18
CA TYR A 206 -1.77 14.19 -6.60
C TYR A 206 -2.69 15.06 -7.43
N LYS A 207 -2.13 15.69 -8.47
CA LYS A 207 -2.89 16.30 -9.56
C LYS A 207 -2.64 15.47 -10.81
N ILE A 208 -3.68 14.84 -11.33
CA ILE A 208 -3.59 13.92 -12.47
C ILE A 208 -4.36 14.51 -13.66
N LYS A 209 -3.81 14.35 -14.85
CA LYS A 209 -4.52 14.55 -16.11
C LYS A 209 -5.00 13.22 -16.64
N THR A 210 -6.28 13.19 -17.01
CA THR A 210 -6.91 12.02 -17.65
C THR A 210 -6.72 12.08 -19.18
N PRO A 211 -6.94 10.96 -19.89
CA PRO A 211 -6.92 10.94 -21.36
C PRO A 211 -7.87 11.97 -22.00
N GLN A 212 -8.99 12.29 -21.34
CA GLN A 212 -9.96 13.29 -21.77
C GLN A 212 -9.56 14.73 -21.37
N ASN A 213 -8.29 14.91 -20.98
CA ASN A 213 -7.75 16.21 -20.54
C ASN A 213 -8.47 16.82 -19.32
N LYS A 214 -9.20 16.02 -18.54
CA LYS A 214 -9.80 16.48 -17.27
C LYS A 214 -8.74 16.46 -16.17
N THR A 215 -8.92 17.32 -15.17
CA THR A 215 -8.07 17.32 -13.97
C THR A 215 -8.75 16.54 -12.86
N LEU A 216 -8.00 15.64 -12.25
CA LEU A 216 -8.38 14.88 -11.07
C LEU A 216 -7.43 15.19 -9.93
N HIS A 217 -7.94 15.44 -8.73
CA HIS A 217 -7.17 15.56 -7.51
C HIS A 217 -7.39 14.30 -6.66
N LEU A 218 -6.30 13.59 -6.38
CA LEU A 218 -6.31 12.43 -5.49
C LEU A 218 -5.62 12.80 -4.18
N LEU A 219 -6.31 12.58 -3.07
CA LEU A 219 -5.85 12.74 -1.71
C LEU A 219 -5.68 11.33 -1.13
N CYS A 220 -4.45 10.82 -1.16
CA CYS A 220 -4.12 9.47 -0.71
C CYS A 220 -3.61 9.51 0.72
N CYS A 221 -4.17 8.70 1.62
CA CYS A 221 -3.83 8.74 3.04
C CYS A 221 -3.88 7.37 3.71
N GLN A 222 -3.08 7.26 4.75
CA GLN A 222 -3.23 6.25 5.80
C GLN A 222 -3.14 6.98 7.14
N LEU A 223 -4.26 7.01 7.87
CA LEU A 223 -4.31 7.67 9.17
C LEU A 223 -3.79 6.77 10.28
N ALA A 224 -3.52 7.36 11.42
CA ALA A 224 -3.08 6.68 12.63
C ALA A 224 -3.93 5.46 12.96
N GLY A 225 -3.29 4.33 13.28
CA GLY A 225 -3.91 3.04 13.56
C GLY A 225 -4.67 2.99 14.88
N GLU A 226 -5.22 1.82 15.21
CA GLU A 226 -6.00 1.62 16.44
C GLU A 226 -5.15 1.77 17.71
N ASN A 227 -3.85 1.47 17.61
CA ASN A 227 -2.90 1.59 18.72
C ASN A 227 -2.44 3.04 18.97
N GLU A 228 -2.80 3.96 18.08
CA GLU A 228 -2.46 5.38 18.18
C GLU A 228 -3.62 6.18 18.79
N PRO A 229 -3.33 7.32 19.44
CA PRO A 229 -4.39 8.13 20.03
C PRO A 229 -5.38 8.65 18.98
N ASP A 230 -6.68 8.57 19.27
CA ASP A 230 -7.74 9.17 18.45
C ASP A 230 -7.56 10.67 18.17
N SER A 231 -6.90 11.36 19.10
CA SER A 231 -6.57 12.79 18.94
C SER A 231 -5.60 13.04 17.79
N LEU A 232 -4.66 12.12 17.52
CA LEU A 232 -3.76 12.22 16.37
C LEU A 232 -4.54 12.01 15.07
N ARG A 233 -5.37 10.96 15.00
CA ARG A 233 -6.22 10.69 13.83
C ARG A 233 -7.13 11.88 13.52
N ARG A 234 -7.70 12.53 14.55
CA ARG A 234 -8.52 13.72 14.38
C ARG A 234 -7.74 14.90 13.79
N GLN A 235 -6.51 15.14 14.24
CA GLN A 235 -5.67 16.20 13.69
C GLN A 235 -5.30 15.92 12.21
N GLN A 236 -4.98 14.68 11.90
CA GLN A 236 -4.74 14.24 10.51
C GLN A 236 -5.98 14.44 9.65
N ALA A 237 -7.15 14.04 10.13
CA ALA A 237 -8.44 14.22 9.44
C ALA A 237 -8.76 15.72 9.21
N ASN A 238 -8.52 16.57 10.21
CA ASN A 238 -8.70 18.02 10.08
C ASN A 238 -7.83 18.59 8.96
N LYS A 239 -6.57 18.14 8.85
CA LYS A 239 -5.66 18.61 7.80
C LYS A 239 -6.12 18.17 6.40
N ILE A 240 -6.61 16.96 6.28
CA ILE A 240 -7.15 16.44 5.00
C ILE A 240 -8.41 17.24 4.61
N ALA A 241 -9.32 17.49 5.57
CA ALA A 241 -10.52 18.30 5.35
C ALA A 241 -10.18 19.73 4.91
N GLU A 242 -9.19 20.37 5.55
CA GLU A 242 -8.68 21.69 5.16
C GLU A 242 -8.24 21.72 3.70
N ILE A 243 -7.44 20.72 3.28
CA ILE A 243 -6.92 20.63 1.91
C ILE A 243 -8.03 20.33 0.91
N TYR A 244 -8.98 19.49 1.27
CA TYR A 244 -10.15 19.24 0.44
C TYR A 244 -10.96 20.52 0.21
N ASN A 245 -11.27 21.24 1.26
CA ASN A 245 -12.03 22.51 1.21
C ASN A 245 -11.27 23.59 0.41
N ASP A 246 -9.95 23.67 0.55
CA ASP A 246 -9.10 24.56 -0.25
C ASP A 246 -9.17 24.23 -1.76
N LEU A 247 -9.17 22.94 -2.10
CA LEU A 247 -9.34 22.52 -3.49
C LEU A 247 -10.73 22.89 -4.03
N GLN A 248 -11.79 22.66 -3.26
CA GLN A 248 -13.15 23.04 -3.65
C GLN A 248 -13.29 24.54 -3.84
N SER A 249 -12.77 25.34 -2.91
CA SER A 249 -12.81 26.82 -2.99
C SER A 249 -12.11 27.37 -4.22
N LYS A 250 -11.12 26.62 -4.76
CA LYS A 250 -10.39 26.92 -6.00
C LYS A 250 -11.09 26.36 -7.25
N GLY A 251 -12.29 25.84 -7.13
CA GLY A 251 -13.10 25.34 -8.23
C GLY A 251 -12.73 23.93 -8.70
N ALA A 252 -12.02 23.12 -7.87
CA ALA A 252 -11.78 21.73 -8.22
C ALA A 252 -13.07 20.90 -8.04
N GLU A 253 -13.53 20.31 -9.13
CA GLU A 253 -14.75 19.50 -9.16
C GLU A 253 -14.47 18.01 -8.90
N ASN A 254 -13.37 17.49 -9.44
CA ASN A 254 -13.06 16.06 -9.39
C ASN A 254 -12.01 15.83 -8.29
N ILE A 255 -12.47 15.55 -7.07
CA ILE A 255 -11.63 15.29 -5.91
C ILE A 255 -11.99 13.94 -5.33
N ILE A 256 -10.98 13.14 -5.03
CA ILE A 256 -11.10 11.83 -4.38
C ILE A 256 -10.19 11.80 -3.17
N ILE A 257 -10.70 11.37 -2.01
CA ILE A 257 -9.93 10.99 -0.84
C ILE A 257 -9.97 9.46 -0.76
N ALA A 258 -8.82 8.82 -0.77
CA ALA A 258 -8.73 7.37 -0.79
C ALA A 258 -7.64 6.84 0.15
N GLY A 259 -7.92 5.69 0.74
CA GLY A 259 -6.97 4.97 1.59
C GLY A 259 -7.57 4.47 2.89
N THR A 260 -6.72 4.20 3.87
CA THR A 260 -7.09 3.62 5.15
C THR A 260 -7.25 4.71 6.22
N LEU A 261 -8.47 4.97 6.64
CA LEU A 261 -8.77 5.96 7.70
C LEU A 261 -8.73 5.35 9.12
N ASN A 262 -8.64 4.04 9.24
CA ASN A 262 -8.53 3.30 10.50
C ASN A 262 -9.63 3.62 11.54
N ALA A 263 -10.80 4.03 11.08
CA ALA A 263 -11.95 4.33 11.93
C ALA A 263 -13.25 4.15 11.16
N PRO A 264 -14.33 3.68 11.78
CA PRO A 264 -15.63 3.60 11.13
C PRO A 264 -16.23 5.00 10.90
N SER A 265 -17.16 5.13 9.96
CA SER A 265 -17.72 6.41 9.52
C SER A 265 -18.42 7.23 10.62
N TYR A 266 -18.85 6.59 11.71
CA TYR A 266 -19.45 7.29 12.86
C TYR A 266 -18.42 7.76 13.90
N ALA A 267 -17.14 7.47 13.71
CA ALA A 267 -16.10 7.86 14.66
C ALA A 267 -15.81 9.37 14.60
N ALA A 268 -15.83 10.03 15.76
CA ALA A 268 -15.53 11.44 15.85
C ALA A 268 -14.13 11.83 15.37
N SER A 269 -13.21 10.86 15.30
CA SER A 269 -11.84 11.08 14.82
C SER A 269 -11.72 11.35 13.33
N ILE A 270 -12.71 10.98 12.51
CA ILE A 270 -12.73 11.24 11.06
C ILE A 270 -13.93 12.08 10.61
N SER A 271 -14.77 12.54 11.53
CA SER A 271 -16.00 13.28 11.21
C SER A 271 -15.72 14.51 10.35
N THR A 272 -14.63 15.24 10.62
CA THR A 272 -14.28 16.45 9.86
C THR A 272 -14.03 16.21 8.37
N ILE A 273 -13.58 15.03 7.97
CA ILE A 273 -13.50 14.66 6.54
C ILE A 273 -14.91 14.47 5.99
N LEU A 274 -15.76 13.72 6.69
CA LEU A 274 -17.11 13.40 6.23
C LEU A 274 -18.01 14.64 6.21
N ASP A 275 -17.80 15.58 7.11
CA ASP A 275 -18.53 16.85 7.19
C ASP A 275 -18.18 17.85 6.06
N THR A 276 -17.14 17.58 5.26
CA THR A 276 -16.82 18.38 4.05
C THR A 276 -17.81 18.20 2.90
N GLY A 277 -18.75 17.26 3.02
CA GLY A 277 -19.70 16.92 1.99
C GLY A 277 -19.18 15.89 0.99
N VAL A 278 -18.03 15.26 1.24
CA VAL A 278 -17.59 14.08 0.46
C VAL A 278 -18.59 12.93 0.61
N MET A 279 -18.73 12.17 -0.43
CA MET A 279 -19.67 11.03 -0.47
C MET A 279 -18.88 9.73 -0.51
N ASP A 280 -19.23 8.81 0.39
CA ASP A 280 -18.61 7.49 0.44
C ASP A 280 -19.17 6.59 -0.66
N ILE A 281 -18.28 6.00 -1.47
CA ILE A 281 -18.65 5.16 -2.60
C ILE A 281 -19.49 3.94 -2.18
N VAL A 282 -19.31 3.43 -0.96
CA VAL A 282 -20.08 2.30 -0.44
C VAL A 282 -21.57 2.60 -0.29
N LYS A 283 -21.96 3.87 -0.35
CA LYS A 283 -23.35 4.33 -0.29
C LYS A 283 -23.97 4.55 -1.67
N HIS A 284 -23.19 4.38 -2.74
CA HIS A 284 -23.70 4.50 -4.10
C HIS A 284 -24.59 3.30 -4.48
N ASP A 285 -25.65 3.53 -5.27
CA ASP A 285 -26.61 2.48 -5.65
C ASP A 285 -25.96 1.34 -6.46
N SER A 286 -24.89 1.65 -7.22
CA SER A 286 -24.14 0.66 -7.98
C SER A 286 -23.18 -0.18 -7.11
N PHE A 287 -23.00 0.17 -5.83
CA PHE A 287 -22.01 -0.53 -5.00
C PHE A 287 -22.39 -1.99 -4.77
N HIS A 288 -21.48 -2.87 -5.13
CA HIS A 288 -21.64 -4.30 -4.92
C HIS A 288 -20.43 -4.94 -4.23
N THR A 289 -20.65 -6.05 -3.57
CA THR A 289 -19.63 -6.87 -2.94
C THR A 289 -20.07 -8.33 -2.95
N VAL A 290 -19.10 -9.23 -2.82
CA VAL A 290 -19.37 -10.64 -2.56
C VAL A 290 -20.15 -10.72 -1.24
N LEU A 291 -21.31 -11.38 -1.27
CA LEU A 291 -22.17 -11.55 -0.09
C LEU A 291 -21.45 -12.38 0.96
N ASP A 292 -21.54 -11.95 2.22
CA ASP A 292 -21.20 -12.81 3.33
C ASP A 292 -22.47 -13.51 3.86
N SER A 293 -22.31 -14.75 4.26
CA SER A 293 -23.41 -15.58 4.76
C SER A 293 -23.69 -15.37 6.26
N GLY A 294 -23.01 -14.41 6.93
CA GLY A 294 -23.31 -14.35 8.32
C GLY A 294 -22.55 -13.38 9.21
N ASN A 295 -21.58 -13.86 9.96
CA ASN A 295 -21.03 -13.20 11.15
C ASN A 295 -19.61 -12.67 10.98
N ASP A 296 -19.23 -12.25 9.78
CA ASP A 296 -17.93 -11.65 9.56
C ASP A 296 -17.76 -10.38 10.39
N SER A 297 -16.92 -10.50 11.42
CA SER A 297 -16.62 -9.36 12.29
C SER A 297 -15.57 -8.41 11.68
N ARG A 298 -14.86 -8.84 10.63
CA ARG A 298 -13.76 -8.06 10.04
C ARG A 298 -14.24 -7.04 9.00
N TYR A 299 -15.28 -7.37 8.24
CA TYR A 299 -15.73 -6.48 7.19
C TYR A 299 -17.24 -6.51 6.96
N PHE A 300 -17.71 -5.96 5.86
CA PHE A 300 -19.10 -5.67 5.57
C PHE A 300 -20.13 -6.75 5.94
N ARG A 301 -21.10 -6.38 6.75
CA ARG A 301 -22.43 -6.97 6.72
C ARG A 301 -23.28 -6.18 5.72
N MET A 302 -23.87 -6.86 4.76
CA MET A 302 -24.65 -6.22 3.70
C MET A 302 -25.76 -5.30 4.21
N GLY A 303 -26.41 -5.66 5.34
CA GLY A 303 -27.40 -4.82 6.00
C GLY A 303 -26.84 -3.52 6.57
N ALA A 304 -25.60 -3.52 7.06
CA ALA A 304 -25.02 -2.35 7.73
C ALA A 304 -24.70 -1.21 6.76
N TYR A 305 -24.09 -1.48 5.61
CA TYR A 305 -23.75 -0.40 4.67
C TYR A 305 -24.98 0.19 3.97
N ARG A 306 -25.98 -0.62 3.66
CA ARG A 306 -27.27 -0.15 3.10
C ARG A 306 -28.07 0.69 4.08
N MET A 307 -27.89 0.45 5.38
CA MET A 307 -28.48 1.25 6.44
C MET A 307 -27.64 2.49 6.80
N GLY A 308 -26.52 2.73 6.10
CA GLY A 308 -25.71 3.92 6.23
C GLY A 308 -24.51 3.84 7.16
N VAL A 309 -24.32 2.76 7.91
CA VAL A 309 -23.19 2.59 8.83
C VAL A 309 -22.56 1.22 8.68
N ASN A 310 -21.27 1.19 8.34
CA ASN A 310 -20.45 -0.01 8.42
C ASN A 310 -19.53 0.08 9.64
N ILE A 311 -19.79 -0.76 10.63
CA ILE A 311 -19.07 -0.75 11.91
C ILE A 311 -17.62 -1.26 11.83
N LYS A 312 -17.24 -1.84 10.71
CA LYS A 312 -15.90 -2.41 10.49
C LYS A 312 -15.12 -1.72 9.37
N GLN A 313 -15.71 -0.72 8.74
CA GLN A 313 -15.05 0.00 7.65
C GLN A 313 -13.79 0.72 8.17
N LYS A 314 -12.67 0.47 7.53
CA LYS A 314 -11.38 1.13 7.76
C LYS A 314 -10.87 1.80 6.49
N ASP A 315 -11.22 1.26 5.32
CA ASP A 315 -10.79 1.70 4.01
C ASP A 315 -11.90 2.50 3.33
N TYR A 316 -11.51 3.58 2.68
CA TYR A 316 -12.44 4.53 2.11
C TYR A 316 -12.05 4.95 0.70
N LEU A 317 -13.06 5.13 -0.13
CA LEU A 317 -13.01 5.82 -1.40
C LEU A 317 -14.10 6.91 -1.35
N LEU A 318 -13.71 8.10 -0.89
CA LEU A 318 -14.61 9.24 -0.73
C LEU A 318 -14.46 10.16 -1.93
N VAL A 319 -15.55 10.59 -2.51
CA VAL A 319 -15.54 11.37 -3.73
C VAL A 319 -16.32 12.69 -3.57
N SER A 320 -15.93 13.72 -4.32
CA SER A 320 -16.72 14.95 -4.40
C SER A 320 -18.13 14.67 -4.92
N PRO A 321 -19.14 15.45 -4.53
CA PRO A 321 -20.52 15.27 -5.01
C PRO A 321 -20.62 15.22 -6.54
N SER A 322 -19.84 16.06 -7.25
CA SER A 322 -19.78 16.08 -8.70
C SER A 322 -19.30 14.78 -9.33
N LEU A 323 -18.37 14.07 -8.68
CA LEU A 323 -17.91 12.75 -9.09
C LEU A 323 -18.89 11.64 -8.70
N PHE A 324 -19.52 11.75 -7.54
CA PHE A 324 -20.47 10.74 -7.06
C PHE A 324 -21.61 10.52 -8.05
N HIS A 325 -22.13 11.59 -8.64
CA HIS A 325 -23.17 11.50 -9.69
C HIS A 325 -22.67 10.94 -11.04
N LYS A 326 -21.36 10.78 -11.21
CA LYS A 326 -20.73 10.23 -12.42
C LYS A 326 -20.29 8.78 -12.22
N VAL A 327 -20.58 8.18 -11.08
CA VAL A 327 -20.29 6.77 -10.84
C VAL A 327 -21.22 5.92 -11.68
N GLU A 328 -20.64 5.03 -12.48
CA GLU A 328 -21.39 4.04 -13.27
C GLU A 328 -21.41 2.69 -12.56
N ASP A 329 -20.28 2.33 -11.95
CA ASP A 329 -20.14 1.07 -11.22
C ASP A 329 -19.17 1.23 -10.07
N SER A 330 -19.34 0.43 -9.01
CA SER A 330 -18.47 0.49 -7.84
C SER A 330 -18.56 -0.79 -7.02
N GLY A 331 -17.55 -1.07 -6.25
CA GLY A 331 -17.57 -2.28 -5.44
C GLY A 331 -16.34 -2.48 -4.58
N LEU A 332 -16.35 -3.65 -3.97
CA LEU A 332 -15.33 -4.14 -3.07
C LEU A 332 -14.96 -5.55 -3.46
N ASN A 333 -13.67 -5.79 -3.71
CA ASN A 333 -13.13 -7.13 -3.91
C ASN A 333 -12.39 -7.59 -2.65
N ARG A 334 -12.91 -8.63 -1.99
CA ARG A 334 -12.33 -9.27 -0.82
C ARG A 334 -12.03 -10.76 -1.01
N LYS A 335 -12.08 -11.24 -2.26
CA LYS A 335 -11.85 -12.66 -2.55
C LYS A 335 -10.46 -13.16 -2.14
N ALA A 336 -9.51 -12.26 -1.97
CA ALA A 336 -8.16 -12.60 -1.48
C ALA A 336 -7.95 -12.36 0.01
N MET A 337 -8.98 -11.98 0.76
CA MET A 337 -8.93 -11.90 2.23
C MET A 337 -9.21 -13.27 2.84
N TRP A 338 -8.59 -13.54 4.00
CA TRP A 338 -8.91 -14.73 4.79
C TRP A 338 -10.08 -14.46 5.74
N PRO A 339 -11.21 -15.18 5.65
CA PRO A 339 -12.28 -15.08 6.63
C PRO A 339 -11.86 -15.73 7.94
N LEU A 340 -12.07 -15.07 9.07
CA LEU A 340 -11.70 -15.55 10.41
C LEU A 340 -12.39 -16.86 10.83
N LYS A 341 -13.56 -17.10 10.29
CA LYS A 341 -14.35 -18.31 10.50
C LYS A 341 -14.64 -18.88 9.12
N LYS A 342 -15.03 -20.11 9.00
CA LYS A 342 -15.36 -20.80 7.74
C LYS A 342 -15.86 -19.85 6.65
N PRO A 343 -15.51 -20.07 5.36
CA PRO A 343 -15.70 -19.11 4.29
C PRO A 343 -17.11 -18.52 4.33
N GLU A 344 -17.17 -17.26 4.73
CA GLU A 344 -18.40 -16.50 4.81
C GLU A 344 -18.69 -15.79 3.49
N TRP A 345 -17.66 -15.73 2.62
CA TRP A 345 -17.75 -15.25 1.24
C TRP A 345 -16.88 -16.10 0.32
N GLU A 346 -17.10 -16.01 -0.96
CA GLU A 346 -16.30 -16.66 -1.98
C GLU A 346 -14.87 -16.10 -1.97
N THR A 347 -13.88 -16.97 -1.74
CA THR A 347 -12.46 -16.68 -1.84
C THR A 347 -11.86 -17.25 -3.11
N TYR A 348 -10.69 -16.77 -3.52
CA TYR A 348 -9.93 -17.45 -4.56
C TYR A 348 -9.47 -18.84 -4.08
N ASP A 349 -9.45 -19.81 -4.97
CA ASP A 349 -8.95 -21.16 -4.68
C ASP A 349 -7.51 -21.17 -4.16
N THR A 350 -6.76 -20.10 -4.45
CA THR A 350 -5.38 -19.92 -3.99
C THR A 350 -5.28 -19.45 -2.54
N VAL A 351 -6.39 -19.10 -1.89
CA VAL A 351 -6.47 -18.67 -0.47
C VAL A 351 -6.92 -19.87 0.37
N GLU A 352 -6.01 -20.74 0.71
CA GLU A 352 -6.28 -21.97 1.47
C GLU A 352 -6.16 -21.75 2.97
N ASN A 353 -5.40 -20.73 3.40
CA ASN A 353 -5.18 -20.35 4.79
C ASN A 353 -4.87 -18.85 4.91
N GLU A 354 -4.77 -18.36 6.13
CA GLU A 354 -4.51 -16.94 6.42
C GLU A 354 -3.21 -16.40 5.80
N LYS A 355 -2.19 -17.25 5.67
CA LYS A 355 -0.88 -16.88 5.09
C LYS A 355 -0.94 -16.66 3.59
N ASP A 356 -1.93 -17.24 2.91
CA ASP A 356 -2.16 -17.10 1.49
C ASP A 356 -2.96 -15.83 1.17
N ALA A 357 -3.58 -15.20 2.19
CA ALA A 357 -4.34 -13.97 2.01
C ALA A 357 -3.48 -12.83 1.47
N ALA A 358 -4.03 -12.04 0.57
CA ALA A 358 -3.37 -10.87 0.02
C ALA A 358 -3.16 -9.79 1.07
N SER A 359 -4.20 -9.51 1.84
CA SER A 359 -4.25 -8.48 2.87
C SER A 359 -5.45 -8.73 3.77
N ASP A 360 -5.47 -8.10 4.95
CA ASP A 360 -6.66 -7.98 5.81
C ASP A 360 -7.59 -6.85 5.36
N HIS A 361 -7.21 -6.14 4.31
CA HIS A 361 -7.97 -5.07 3.72
C HIS A 361 -8.49 -5.48 2.34
N PRO A 362 -9.73 -5.14 1.99
CA PRO A 362 -10.25 -5.36 0.64
C PRO A 362 -9.73 -4.28 -0.31
N LEU A 363 -9.82 -4.56 -1.60
CA LEU A 363 -9.67 -3.54 -2.62
C LEU A 363 -11.03 -2.86 -2.87
N LEU A 364 -11.10 -1.53 -2.65
CA LEU A 364 -12.24 -0.69 -3.00
C LEU A 364 -12.04 -0.07 -4.37
N TRP A 365 -13.10 0.01 -5.18
CA TRP A 365 -13.01 0.59 -6.52
C TRP A 365 -14.28 1.29 -6.95
N ALA A 366 -14.14 2.23 -7.89
CA ALA A 366 -15.25 2.87 -8.57
C ALA A 366 -14.91 3.22 -10.01
N GLU A 367 -15.89 3.11 -10.89
CA GLU A 367 -15.82 3.50 -12.29
C GLU A 367 -16.64 4.77 -12.53
N PHE A 368 -16.03 5.75 -13.20
CA PHE A 368 -16.59 7.07 -13.42
C PHE A 368 -16.72 7.39 -14.90
N LYS A 369 -17.83 7.94 -15.30
CA LYS A 369 -18.01 8.56 -16.62
C LYS A 369 -17.61 10.03 -16.55
N LEU A 370 -16.38 10.32 -17.02
CA LEU A 370 -15.85 11.68 -17.01
C LEU A 370 -16.21 12.52 -18.26
N GLU A 371 -16.83 11.91 -19.26
CA GLU A 371 -17.28 12.63 -20.45
C GLU A 371 -18.50 13.47 -20.09
N ASP A 372 -18.44 14.77 -20.39
CA ASP A 372 -19.63 15.60 -20.39
C ASP A 372 -20.53 15.07 -21.51
N SER A 373 -21.75 14.70 -21.20
CA SER A 373 -22.77 14.55 -22.23
C SER A 373 -22.83 15.88 -22.98
N ILE A 374 -22.36 15.89 -24.22
CA ILE A 374 -22.56 17.03 -25.11
C ILE A 374 -24.07 17.16 -25.27
N ARG A 375 -24.68 18.04 -24.51
CA ARG A 375 -26.05 18.48 -24.77
C ARG A 375 -25.99 19.28 -26.08
N PHE A 376 -26.20 18.61 -27.18
CA PHE A 376 -26.59 19.30 -28.41
C PHE A 376 -27.91 20.03 -28.14
N TYR A 377 -27.82 21.27 -27.73
CA TYR A 377 -28.94 22.16 -27.92
C TYR A 377 -29.14 22.30 -29.44
N LYS A 378 -30.03 21.51 -30.03
CA LYS A 378 -30.62 21.86 -31.32
C LYS A 378 -31.24 23.22 -31.12
N LYS A 379 -30.58 24.27 -31.59
CA LYS A 379 -31.27 25.52 -31.87
C LYS A 379 -32.31 25.19 -32.93
N CYS A 380 -33.56 25.11 -32.54
CA CYS A 380 -34.69 25.21 -33.46
C CYS A 380 -34.63 26.64 -34.00
N ALA A 381 -34.24 26.78 -35.28
CA ALA A 381 -34.44 27.98 -36.07
C ALA A 381 -35.87 28.00 -36.56
#